data_befab5d0ba0942498d82d4cb35280e24
#
_entry.id   befab5d0ba0942498d82d4cb35280e24
#
_cell.length_a   1.000
_cell.length_b   1.000
_cell.length_c   1.000
_cell.angle_alpha   90.00
_cell.angle_beta   90.00
_cell.angle_gamma   90.00
#
_symmetry.space_group_name_H-M   'P 1'
#
loop_
_entity.id
_entity.type
_entity.pdbx_description
1 polymer ?
#
loop_
_entity_poly.entity_id
_entity_poly.type
_entity_poly.pdbx_seq_one_letter_code
_entity_poly.pdbx_strand_id
1 'polypeptide(L)'
;MLDVCLLGCGGMMPLPKRFLTALLVRHEGSNVLIDCGEATQVALHMSGFSTKNIDHILFTHYHGDHVGGLPGLLMTIANNHRTEPLHLWGGKGLERIVRGLTVICGPLPFELVLHELPFKEPSTFTTGALEWTTQPVKHRVPCLAYSCHLPRAGRFDVARARAAGIPVQLWSHLQKGESVEHDGKLFQPEDVLGPTRRGLRLSYATDCRPAPALGELVRESDLFVAEGLYGDPAKQPDAAAKGHMVYTEAAALAREANVRELWFTHYSPAMLNPKEFLPQAREIFENCHIGHNLKTTTLRFDEK
;
A
#
# COMPACT_ATOMS: atom_id res chain seq x y z
N MET A 1 -5.43 -2.29 13.31
CA MET A 1 -4.29 -3.09 12.79
C MET A 1 -4.34 -3.10 11.26
N LEU A 2 -3.18 -3.24 10.61
CA LEU A 2 -3.09 -3.44 9.17
C LEU A 2 -2.42 -4.79 8.91
N ASP A 3 -3.09 -5.69 8.19
CA ASP A 3 -2.44 -6.88 7.66
C ASP A 3 -1.85 -6.53 6.29
N VAL A 4 -0.62 -6.92 6.07
CA VAL A 4 0.13 -6.65 4.84
C VAL A 4 0.62 -7.97 4.27
N CYS A 5 0.40 -8.20 2.97
CA CYS A 5 0.89 -9.38 2.26
C CYS A 5 1.56 -8.96 0.95
N LEU A 6 2.85 -9.25 0.83
CA LEU A 6 3.56 -9.12 -0.43
C LEU A 6 3.23 -10.33 -1.31
N LEU A 7 2.23 -10.18 -2.19
CA LEU A 7 1.73 -11.27 -3.03
C LEU A 7 2.76 -11.70 -4.08
N GLY A 8 3.45 -10.74 -4.66
CA GLY A 8 4.49 -10.96 -5.65
C GLY A 8 5.66 -10.00 -5.48
N CYS A 9 6.87 -10.47 -5.71
CA CYS A 9 8.11 -9.72 -5.47
C CYS A 9 9.03 -9.65 -6.70
N GLY A 10 8.58 -10.11 -7.87
CA GLY A 10 9.34 -10.04 -9.11
C GLY A 10 9.03 -8.79 -9.91
N GLY A 11 10.01 -8.26 -10.62
CA GLY A 11 9.86 -7.23 -11.62
C GLY A 11 10.13 -7.76 -13.03
N MET A 12 9.70 -7.02 -14.06
CA MET A 12 9.92 -7.22 -15.49
C MET A 12 9.19 -8.44 -16.09
N MET A 13 9.47 -9.66 -15.66
CA MET A 13 8.85 -10.88 -16.18
C MET A 13 8.66 -11.92 -15.06
N PRO A 14 7.62 -12.75 -15.14
CA PRO A 14 7.38 -13.78 -14.14
C PRO A 14 8.44 -14.88 -14.26
N LEU A 15 8.85 -15.41 -13.11
CA LEU A 15 9.71 -16.57 -13.01
C LEU A 15 8.96 -17.68 -12.27
N PRO A 16 9.31 -18.96 -12.49
CA PRO A 16 8.84 -20.03 -11.64
C PRO A 16 9.10 -19.69 -10.16
N LYS A 17 8.07 -19.72 -9.32
CA LYS A 17 8.12 -19.37 -7.90
C LYS A 17 8.41 -17.90 -7.56
N ARG A 18 8.31 -16.97 -8.53
CA ARG A 18 8.41 -15.53 -8.29
C ARG A 18 7.34 -14.81 -9.09
N PHE A 19 6.20 -14.52 -8.42
CA PHE A 19 5.09 -13.77 -9.00
C PHE A 19 5.47 -12.31 -9.16
N LEU A 20 4.83 -11.63 -10.12
CA LEU A 20 5.07 -10.22 -10.40
C LEU A 20 4.46 -9.32 -9.33
N THR A 21 4.81 -8.06 -9.41
CA THR A 21 4.58 -7.03 -8.41
C THR A 21 3.11 -6.92 -7.98
N ALA A 22 2.86 -7.18 -6.70
CA ALA A 22 1.56 -6.96 -6.05
C ALA A 22 1.70 -6.94 -4.53
N LEU A 23 1.10 -5.95 -3.87
CA LEU A 23 1.04 -5.84 -2.41
C LEU A 23 -0.42 -5.72 -1.97
N LEU A 24 -0.85 -6.52 -0.99
CA LEU A 24 -2.17 -6.43 -0.39
C LEU A 24 -2.09 -5.78 0.98
N VAL A 25 -2.99 -4.83 1.24
CA VAL A 25 -3.23 -4.21 2.53
C VAL A 25 -4.66 -4.51 2.96
N ARG A 26 -4.85 -5.05 4.17
CA ARG A 26 -6.18 -5.35 4.70
C ARG A 26 -6.44 -4.60 6.00
N HIS A 27 -7.60 -3.96 6.08
CA HIS A 27 -8.14 -3.36 7.28
C HIS A 27 -9.62 -3.68 7.43
N GLU A 28 -10.03 -4.22 8.59
CA GLU A 28 -11.43 -4.52 8.94
C GLU A 28 -12.21 -5.28 7.85
N GLY A 29 -11.52 -6.21 7.17
CA GLY A 29 -12.12 -7.06 6.14
C GLY A 29 -12.10 -6.49 4.72
N SER A 30 -11.84 -5.20 4.53
CA SER A 30 -11.61 -4.57 3.23
C SER A 30 -10.17 -4.75 2.78
N ASN A 31 -9.97 -5.08 1.53
CA ASN A 31 -8.66 -5.26 0.91
C ASN A 31 -8.37 -4.16 -0.11
N VAL A 32 -7.19 -3.55 0.01
CA VAL A 32 -6.60 -2.66 -0.99
C VAL A 32 -5.41 -3.36 -1.62
N LEU A 33 -5.43 -3.51 -2.94
CA LEU A 33 -4.33 -4.08 -3.71
C LEU A 33 -3.51 -2.94 -4.33
N ILE A 34 -2.18 -2.98 -4.20
CA ILE A 34 -1.28 -2.06 -4.89
C ILE A 34 -0.52 -2.85 -5.94
N ASP A 35 -0.68 -2.47 -7.18
CA ASP A 35 -0.29 -3.16 -8.39
C ASP A 35 -0.94 -4.56 -8.56
N CYS A 36 -1.02 -5.01 -9.78
CA CYS A 36 -1.63 -6.27 -10.17
C CYS A 36 -0.81 -6.91 -11.29
N GLY A 37 0.39 -7.36 -10.96
CA GLY A 37 1.26 -8.08 -11.88
C GLY A 37 0.69 -9.45 -12.24
N GLU A 38 1.29 -10.09 -13.24
CA GLU A 38 0.87 -11.42 -13.68
C GLU A 38 0.92 -12.44 -12.53
N ALA A 39 -0.07 -13.31 -12.45
CA ALA A 39 -0.29 -14.32 -11.41
C ALA A 39 -0.77 -13.76 -10.04
N THR A 40 -1.16 -12.50 -9.92
CA THR A 40 -1.71 -11.94 -8.67
C THR A 40 -2.92 -12.72 -8.15
N GLN A 41 -3.85 -13.17 -9.02
CA GLN A 41 -4.99 -13.98 -8.59
C GLN A 41 -4.57 -15.35 -8.04
N VAL A 42 -3.47 -15.92 -8.53
CA VAL A 42 -2.92 -17.19 -8.01
C VAL A 42 -2.31 -16.96 -6.62
N ALA A 43 -1.53 -15.88 -6.47
CA ALA A 43 -0.94 -15.50 -5.19
C ALA A 43 -2.02 -15.22 -4.13
N LEU A 44 -3.11 -14.53 -4.49
CA LEU A 44 -4.26 -14.29 -3.62
C LEU A 44 -4.90 -15.60 -3.16
N HIS A 45 -5.13 -16.54 -4.08
CA HIS A 45 -5.68 -17.84 -3.72
C HIS A 45 -4.75 -18.60 -2.75
N MET A 46 -3.44 -18.58 -2.99
CA MET A 46 -2.45 -19.24 -2.12
C MET A 46 -2.31 -18.55 -0.76
N SER A 47 -2.53 -17.25 -0.68
CA SER A 47 -2.42 -16.46 0.57
C SER A 47 -3.59 -16.64 1.52
N GLY A 48 -4.73 -17.17 1.04
CA GLY A 48 -5.97 -17.27 1.80
C GLY A 48 -6.73 -15.95 1.95
N PHE A 49 -6.27 -14.85 1.34
CA PHE A 49 -7.04 -13.61 1.29
C PHE A 49 -8.17 -13.73 0.25
N SER A 50 -9.36 -13.25 0.62
CA SER A 50 -10.51 -13.28 -0.28
C SER A 50 -10.37 -12.27 -1.41
N THR A 51 -10.48 -12.72 -2.65
CA THR A 51 -10.55 -11.85 -3.82
C THR A 51 -11.84 -11.04 -3.87
N LYS A 52 -12.95 -11.57 -3.30
CA LYS A 52 -14.24 -10.88 -3.23
C LYS A 52 -14.16 -9.58 -2.42
N ASN A 53 -13.27 -9.52 -1.43
CA ASN A 53 -13.13 -8.38 -0.52
C ASN A 53 -12.11 -7.34 -1.03
N ILE A 54 -11.64 -7.44 -2.28
CA ILE A 54 -10.82 -6.40 -2.88
C ILE A 54 -11.74 -5.27 -3.31
N ASP A 55 -11.69 -4.16 -2.60
CA ASP A 55 -12.54 -3.00 -2.87
C ASP A 55 -11.82 -1.94 -3.69
N HIS A 56 -10.48 -1.93 -3.61
CA HIS A 56 -9.64 -0.95 -4.28
C HIS A 56 -8.40 -1.61 -4.89
N ILE A 57 -8.05 -1.18 -6.11
CA ILE A 57 -6.78 -1.51 -6.78
C ILE A 57 -6.08 -0.19 -7.12
N LEU A 58 -4.86 -0.01 -6.64
CA LEU A 58 -4.02 1.16 -6.86
C LEU A 58 -2.89 0.79 -7.80
N PHE A 59 -2.65 1.56 -8.86
CA PHE A 59 -1.53 1.34 -9.77
C PHE A 59 -0.47 2.40 -9.57
N THR A 60 0.78 1.96 -9.39
CA THR A 60 1.94 2.85 -9.36
C THR A 60 2.21 3.44 -10.73
N HIS A 61 2.17 2.61 -11.75
CA HIS A 61 2.34 2.95 -13.16
C HIS A 61 1.82 1.81 -14.07
N TYR A 62 2.02 1.92 -15.38
CA TYR A 62 1.36 1.01 -16.35
C TYR A 62 2.33 0.11 -17.13
N HIS A 63 3.48 -0.26 -16.57
CA HIS A 63 4.27 -1.36 -17.12
C HIS A 63 3.55 -2.70 -16.93
N GLY A 64 3.82 -3.66 -17.82
CA GLY A 64 3.10 -4.93 -17.88
C GLY A 64 3.18 -5.73 -16.57
N ASP A 65 4.32 -5.69 -15.90
CA ASP A 65 4.55 -6.37 -14.62
C ASP A 65 3.82 -5.76 -13.41
N HIS A 66 3.14 -4.62 -13.61
CA HIS A 66 2.28 -3.96 -12.60
C HIS A 66 0.79 -4.02 -12.92
N VAL A 67 0.42 -4.27 -14.19
CA VAL A 67 -0.99 -4.25 -14.61
C VAL A 67 -1.45 -5.53 -15.34
N GLY A 68 -0.50 -6.37 -15.76
CA GLY A 68 -0.78 -7.52 -16.64
C GLY A 68 -1.68 -8.59 -16.03
N GLY A 69 -1.78 -8.66 -14.69
CA GLY A 69 -2.65 -9.59 -13.97
C GLY A 69 -4.11 -9.12 -13.84
N LEU A 70 -4.41 -7.86 -14.18
CA LEU A 70 -5.73 -7.27 -13.98
C LEU A 70 -6.87 -8.08 -14.65
N PRO A 71 -6.78 -8.50 -15.94
CA PRO A 71 -7.86 -9.24 -16.56
C PRO A 71 -8.19 -10.55 -15.83
N GLY A 72 -7.15 -11.33 -15.49
CA GLY A 72 -7.32 -12.59 -14.76
C GLY A 72 -7.91 -12.39 -13.37
N LEU A 73 -7.50 -11.34 -12.66
CA LEU A 73 -8.05 -10.99 -11.36
C LEU A 73 -9.53 -10.60 -11.46
N LEU A 74 -9.91 -9.75 -12.42
CA LEU A 74 -11.30 -9.32 -12.61
C LEU A 74 -12.23 -10.49 -12.91
N MET A 75 -11.81 -11.41 -13.79
CA MET A 75 -12.57 -12.63 -14.07
C MET A 75 -12.70 -13.53 -12.83
N THR A 76 -11.66 -13.61 -11.99
CA THR A 76 -11.68 -14.35 -10.73
C THR A 76 -12.66 -13.71 -9.73
N ILE A 77 -12.65 -12.38 -9.60
CA ILE A 77 -13.58 -11.64 -8.74
C ILE A 77 -15.02 -11.83 -9.22
N ALA A 78 -15.27 -11.79 -10.53
CA ALA A 78 -16.57 -12.02 -11.14
C ALA A 78 -17.10 -13.43 -10.83
N ASN A 79 -16.23 -14.45 -10.95
CA ASN A 79 -16.57 -15.83 -10.64
C ASN A 79 -16.85 -16.06 -9.14
N ASN A 80 -16.35 -15.18 -8.27
CA ASN A 80 -16.66 -15.19 -6.82
C ASN A 80 -17.92 -14.40 -6.47
N HIS A 81 -18.76 -14.10 -7.48
CA HIS A 81 -20.07 -13.46 -7.31
C HIS A 81 -20.03 -12.09 -6.60
N ARG A 82 -18.99 -11.27 -6.89
CA ARG A 82 -19.02 -9.89 -6.48
C ARG A 82 -20.00 -9.10 -7.34
N THR A 83 -20.76 -8.21 -6.71
CA THR A 83 -21.69 -7.28 -7.38
C THR A 83 -21.40 -5.82 -7.01
N GLU A 84 -20.68 -5.60 -5.91
CA GLU A 84 -20.32 -4.28 -5.43
C GLU A 84 -19.27 -3.64 -6.36
N PRO A 85 -19.30 -2.32 -6.56
CA PRO A 85 -18.31 -1.62 -7.38
C PRO A 85 -16.86 -1.91 -6.95
N LEU A 86 -15.97 -1.98 -7.93
CA LEU A 86 -14.53 -2.10 -7.72
C LEU A 86 -13.85 -0.79 -8.15
N HIS A 87 -13.14 -0.16 -7.22
CA HIS A 87 -12.48 1.11 -7.44
C HIS A 87 -11.04 0.92 -7.91
N LEU A 88 -10.70 1.49 -9.06
CA LEU A 88 -9.34 1.47 -9.62
C LEU A 88 -8.76 2.88 -9.58
N TRP A 89 -7.55 2.99 -9.02
CA TRP A 89 -6.83 4.23 -8.84
C TRP A 89 -5.52 4.21 -9.61
N GLY A 90 -5.18 5.27 -10.28
CA GLY A 90 -3.91 5.35 -11.00
C GLY A 90 -3.75 6.72 -11.65
N GLY A 91 -2.58 6.98 -12.22
CA GLY A 91 -2.32 8.26 -12.85
C GLY A 91 -3.05 8.42 -14.17
N LYS A 92 -2.86 9.58 -14.80
CA LYS A 92 -3.47 9.93 -16.10
C LYS A 92 -3.31 8.82 -17.13
N GLY A 93 -4.39 8.45 -17.78
CA GLY A 93 -4.46 7.38 -18.78
C GLY A 93 -4.98 6.05 -18.22
N LEU A 94 -5.41 6.02 -16.95
CA LEU A 94 -5.99 4.85 -16.30
C LEU A 94 -7.12 4.24 -17.12
N GLU A 95 -8.07 5.06 -17.58
CA GLU A 95 -9.20 4.58 -18.38
C GLU A 95 -8.76 3.85 -19.64
N ARG A 96 -7.79 4.40 -20.39
CA ARG A 96 -7.27 3.77 -21.59
C ARG A 96 -6.63 2.41 -21.31
N ILE A 97 -5.87 2.31 -20.22
CA ILE A 97 -5.19 1.07 -19.84
C ILE A 97 -6.22 0.03 -19.39
N VAL A 98 -7.15 0.40 -18.50
CA VAL A 98 -8.19 -0.51 -18.02
C VAL A 98 -9.04 -1.00 -19.17
N ARG A 99 -9.55 -0.13 -20.04
CA ARG A 99 -10.34 -0.53 -21.22
C ARG A 99 -9.57 -1.47 -22.14
N GLY A 100 -8.27 -1.20 -22.39
CA GLY A 100 -7.43 -2.05 -23.23
C GLY A 100 -7.22 -3.45 -22.64
N LEU A 101 -6.98 -3.54 -21.36
CA LEU A 101 -6.75 -4.81 -20.67
C LEU A 101 -8.04 -5.62 -20.51
N THR A 102 -9.18 -4.96 -20.26
CA THR A 102 -10.45 -5.64 -19.96
C THR A 102 -11.24 -6.09 -21.17
N VAL A 103 -10.77 -5.80 -22.39
CA VAL A 103 -11.46 -6.21 -23.64
C VAL A 103 -11.77 -7.70 -23.71
N ILE A 104 -10.98 -8.53 -23.04
CA ILE A 104 -11.16 -9.99 -23.01
C ILE A 104 -12.02 -10.50 -21.85
N CYS A 105 -12.40 -9.63 -20.90
CA CYS A 105 -13.12 -10.05 -19.69
C CYS A 105 -14.62 -10.32 -19.92
N GLY A 106 -15.18 -9.84 -21.04
CA GLY A 106 -16.63 -9.85 -21.23
C GLY A 106 -17.37 -8.93 -20.24
N PRO A 107 -18.69 -9.05 -20.13
CA PRO A 107 -19.47 -8.28 -19.16
C PRO A 107 -19.10 -8.68 -17.73
N LEU A 108 -18.69 -7.72 -16.91
CA LEU A 108 -18.46 -7.93 -15.49
C LEU A 108 -19.74 -7.70 -14.70
N PRO A 109 -20.05 -8.49 -13.64
CA PRO A 109 -21.24 -8.34 -12.82
C PRO A 109 -21.17 -7.15 -11.84
N PHE A 110 -20.10 -6.37 -11.86
CA PHE A 110 -19.84 -5.19 -11.04
C PHE A 110 -19.30 -4.03 -11.86
N GLU A 111 -19.50 -2.83 -11.36
CA GLU A 111 -18.96 -1.61 -11.97
C GLU A 111 -17.45 -1.45 -11.68
N LEU A 112 -16.69 -0.96 -12.67
CA LEU A 112 -15.32 -0.47 -12.48
C LEU A 112 -15.37 1.06 -12.36
N VAL A 113 -15.12 1.56 -11.14
CA VAL A 113 -15.07 3.01 -10.87
C VAL A 113 -13.63 3.48 -10.95
N LEU A 114 -13.34 4.36 -11.91
CA LEU A 114 -11.99 4.80 -12.21
C LEU A 114 -11.68 6.16 -11.57
N HIS A 115 -10.54 6.25 -10.90
CA HIS A 115 -10.07 7.47 -10.23
C HIS A 115 -8.68 7.85 -10.75
N GLU A 116 -8.59 8.88 -11.58
CA GLU A 116 -7.31 9.37 -12.06
C GLU A 116 -6.63 10.29 -11.04
N LEU A 117 -5.37 9.98 -10.74
CA LEU A 117 -4.50 10.70 -9.82
C LEU A 117 -3.48 11.57 -10.59
N PRO A 118 -3.06 12.72 -10.06
CA PRO A 118 -2.05 13.55 -10.71
C PRO A 118 -0.66 12.87 -10.68
N PHE A 119 0.10 12.98 -11.80
CA PHE A 119 1.50 12.57 -11.87
C PHE A 119 2.51 13.70 -11.62
N LYS A 120 2.04 14.93 -11.41
CA LYS A 120 2.94 16.10 -11.28
C LYS A 120 3.04 16.65 -9.87
N GLU A 121 2.09 16.32 -9.04
CA GLU A 121 1.96 16.82 -7.66
C GLU A 121 1.47 15.71 -6.74
N PRO A 122 1.79 15.77 -5.45
CA PRO A 122 1.21 14.88 -4.45
C PRO A 122 -0.31 15.03 -4.39
N SER A 123 -0.99 13.94 -4.06
CA SER A 123 -2.44 13.98 -3.82
C SER A 123 -2.81 13.06 -2.66
N THR A 124 -4.00 13.28 -2.11
CA THR A 124 -4.53 12.49 -1.01
C THR A 124 -5.93 11.98 -1.35
N PHE A 125 -6.26 10.80 -0.86
CA PHE A 125 -7.60 10.21 -0.94
C PHE A 125 -7.79 9.21 0.20
N THR A 126 -9.00 8.70 0.37
CA THR A 126 -9.32 7.72 1.42
C THR A 126 -9.91 6.45 0.83
N THR A 127 -9.66 5.32 1.48
CA THR A 127 -10.35 4.05 1.25
C THR A 127 -10.83 3.53 2.60
N GLY A 128 -12.10 3.76 2.91
CA GLY A 128 -12.61 3.53 4.26
C GLY A 128 -11.86 4.37 5.30
N ALA A 129 -11.31 3.72 6.32
CA ALA A 129 -10.52 4.37 7.38
C ALA A 129 -9.06 4.66 7.00
N LEU A 130 -8.61 4.21 5.83
CA LEU A 130 -7.23 4.39 5.37
C LEU A 130 -7.09 5.71 4.62
N GLU A 131 -6.14 6.53 5.07
CA GLU A 131 -5.75 7.78 4.41
C GLU A 131 -4.53 7.50 3.53
N TRP A 132 -4.65 7.82 2.24
CA TRP A 132 -3.58 7.61 1.26
C TRP A 132 -2.97 8.94 0.84
N THR A 133 -1.66 8.96 0.76
CA THR A 133 -0.89 10.03 0.14
C THR A 133 -0.12 9.45 -1.03
N THR A 134 -0.18 10.12 -2.19
CA THR A 134 0.62 9.77 -3.37
C THR A 134 1.74 10.77 -3.56
N GLN A 135 2.86 10.29 -4.04
CA GLN A 135 4.00 11.11 -4.43
C GLN A 135 4.46 10.71 -5.83
N PRO A 136 4.46 11.63 -6.81
CA PRO A 136 5.15 11.40 -8.08
C PRO A 136 6.63 11.11 -7.86
N VAL A 137 7.12 10.04 -8.48
CA VAL A 137 8.51 9.60 -8.35
C VAL A 137 9.21 9.53 -9.70
N LYS A 138 10.55 9.59 -9.66
CA LYS A 138 11.36 9.60 -10.88
C LYS A 138 11.57 8.18 -11.39
N HIS A 139 10.91 7.85 -12.48
CA HIS A 139 11.09 6.64 -13.27
C HIS A 139 11.13 6.98 -14.77
N ARG A 140 11.27 5.97 -15.64
CA ARG A 140 11.28 6.14 -17.11
C ARG A 140 9.91 6.53 -17.69
N VAL A 141 8.85 6.19 -16.97
CA VAL A 141 7.46 6.59 -17.24
C VAL A 141 6.89 7.28 -15.99
N PRO A 142 5.80 8.05 -16.11
CA PRO A 142 5.12 8.60 -14.94
C PRO A 142 4.78 7.51 -13.94
N CYS A 143 5.20 7.69 -12.69
CA CYS A 143 5.07 6.70 -11.62
C CYS A 143 4.71 7.37 -10.29
N LEU A 144 3.92 6.69 -9.46
CA LEU A 144 3.49 7.11 -8.13
C LEU A 144 4.03 6.17 -7.07
N ALA A 145 4.51 6.71 -5.96
CA ALA A 145 4.63 6.01 -4.71
C ALA A 145 3.42 6.29 -3.82
N TYR A 146 3.09 5.37 -2.93
CA TYR A 146 1.94 5.45 -2.03
C TYR A 146 2.38 5.38 -0.57
N SER A 147 1.75 6.18 0.29
CA SER A 147 1.80 6.01 1.74
C SER A 147 0.39 5.88 2.27
N CYS A 148 0.15 4.82 3.04
CA CYS A 148 -1.12 4.53 3.72
C CYS A 148 -0.97 4.87 5.20
N HIS A 149 -1.86 5.69 5.73
CA HIS A 149 -1.95 6.01 7.15
C HIS A 149 -3.28 5.51 7.70
N LEU A 150 -3.22 4.72 8.77
CA LEU A 150 -4.38 4.38 9.59
C LEU A 150 -4.34 5.26 10.85
N PRO A 151 -5.20 6.29 10.95
CA PRO A 151 -5.19 7.19 12.10
C PRO A 151 -5.59 6.46 13.38
N ARG A 152 -5.16 6.99 14.52
CA ARG A 152 -5.51 6.48 15.84
C ARG A 152 -6.08 7.60 16.69
N ALA A 153 -7.36 7.53 17.02
CA ALA A 153 -8.02 8.48 17.90
C ALA A 153 -7.36 8.53 19.28
N GLY A 154 -7.54 9.62 19.99
CA GLY A 154 -7.18 9.79 21.39
C GLY A 154 -7.80 8.72 22.28
N ARG A 155 -7.30 8.55 23.49
CA ARG A 155 -7.94 7.69 24.48
C ARG A 155 -9.26 8.32 24.90
N PHE A 156 -10.30 7.50 25.00
CA PHE A 156 -11.59 7.93 25.54
C PHE A 156 -11.46 8.21 27.04
N ASP A 157 -11.91 9.39 27.44
CA ASP A 157 -11.90 9.83 28.84
C ASP A 157 -13.28 9.62 29.46
N VAL A 158 -13.42 8.52 30.19
CA VAL A 158 -14.66 8.14 30.88
C VAL A 158 -15.09 9.20 31.90
N ALA A 159 -14.11 9.85 32.58
CA ALA A 159 -14.43 10.87 33.57
C ALA A 159 -15.02 12.12 32.93
N ARG A 160 -14.44 12.58 31.81
CA ARG A 160 -15.01 13.68 31.02
C ARG A 160 -16.40 13.34 30.48
N ALA A 161 -16.58 12.12 29.92
CA ALA A 161 -17.87 11.71 29.39
C ALA A 161 -18.97 11.72 30.44
N ARG A 162 -18.66 11.21 31.66
CA ARG A 162 -19.60 11.25 32.80
C ARG A 162 -19.87 12.68 33.28
N ALA A 163 -18.84 13.51 33.40
CA ALA A 163 -18.98 14.90 33.83
C ALA A 163 -19.82 15.72 32.85
N ALA A 164 -19.70 15.43 31.52
CA ALA A 164 -20.50 16.04 30.47
C ALA A 164 -21.94 15.50 30.42
N GLY A 165 -22.28 14.47 31.20
CA GLY A 165 -23.60 13.83 31.17
C GLY A 165 -23.89 13.03 29.92
N ILE A 166 -22.84 12.52 29.23
CA ILE A 166 -23.01 11.79 27.97
C ILE A 166 -23.47 10.36 28.26
N PRO A 167 -24.62 9.92 27.69
CA PRO A 167 -25.10 8.55 27.84
C PRO A 167 -24.09 7.52 27.33
N VAL A 168 -23.94 6.42 28.05
CA VAL A 168 -22.95 5.35 27.74
C VAL A 168 -23.14 4.78 26.33
N GLN A 169 -24.38 4.68 25.84
CA GLN A 169 -24.68 4.20 24.51
C GLN A 169 -24.07 5.05 23.37
N LEU A 170 -23.72 6.31 23.63
CA LEU A 170 -23.14 7.23 22.66
C LEU A 170 -21.60 7.21 22.66
N TRP A 171 -20.98 6.60 23.67
CA TRP A 171 -19.52 6.61 23.82
C TRP A 171 -18.78 5.96 22.66
N SER A 172 -19.34 4.89 22.09
CA SER A 172 -18.73 4.19 20.94
C SER A 172 -18.71 5.04 19.69
N HIS A 173 -19.69 5.90 19.47
CA HIS A 173 -19.74 6.84 18.35
C HIS A 173 -18.68 7.92 18.51
N LEU A 174 -18.64 8.56 19.67
CA LEU A 174 -17.63 9.57 20.00
C LEU A 174 -16.21 9.00 19.93
N GLN A 175 -16.00 7.74 20.41
CA GLN A 175 -14.71 7.07 20.31
C GLN A 175 -14.27 6.84 18.85
N LYS A 176 -15.21 6.69 17.92
CA LYS A 176 -14.94 6.56 16.47
C LYS A 176 -14.77 7.89 15.74
N GLY A 177 -14.88 9.02 16.48
CA GLY A 177 -14.78 10.35 15.90
C GLY A 177 -16.11 10.90 15.33
N GLU A 178 -17.24 10.28 15.66
CA GLU A 178 -18.56 10.71 15.21
C GLU A 178 -19.15 11.71 16.23
N SER A 179 -19.62 12.87 15.76
CA SER A 179 -20.41 13.79 16.59
C SER A 179 -21.83 13.23 16.77
N VAL A 180 -22.39 13.37 17.95
CA VAL A 180 -23.71 12.80 18.28
C VAL A 180 -24.59 13.85 18.93
N GLU A 181 -25.82 13.97 18.45
CA GLU A 181 -26.86 14.79 19.08
C GLU A 181 -27.75 13.94 19.99
N HIS A 182 -27.99 14.41 21.19
CA HIS A 182 -28.89 13.77 22.16
C HIS A 182 -29.56 14.84 23.04
N ASP A 183 -30.88 14.78 23.16
CA ASP A 183 -31.71 15.73 23.90
C ASP A 183 -31.43 17.20 23.55
N GLY A 184 -31.22 17.49 22.25
CA GLY A 184 -30.96 18.84 21.75
C GLY A 184 -29.56 19.37 22.05
N LYS A 185 -28.65 18.53 22.57
CA LYS A 185 -27.25 18.84 22.82
C LYS A 185 -26.35 18.05 21.87
N LEU A 186 -25.45 18.76 21.18
CA LEU A 186 -24.43 18.16 20.32
C LEU A 186 -23.18 17.86 21.16
N PHE A 187 -22.73 16.62 21.13
CA PHE A 187 -21.49 16.16 21.72
C PHE A 187 -20.46 15.92 20.63
N GLN A 188 -19.25 16.42 20.82
CA GLN A 188 -18.12 16.28 19.92
C GLN A 188 -17.12 15.23 20.43
N PRO A 189 -16.39 14.52 19.55
CA PRO A 189 -15.32 13.62 19.96
C PRO A 189 -14.29 14.26 20.87
N GLU A 190 -13.95 15.52 20.64
CA GLU A 190 -12.96 16.30 21.39
C GLU A 190 -13.37 16.51 22.86
N ASP A 191 -14.66 16.45 23.17
CA ASP A 191 -15.17 16.57 24.54
C ASP A 191 -14.70 15.40 25.43
N VAL A 192 -14.44 14.24 24.81
CA VAL A 192 -14.16 12.98 25.50
C VAL A 192 -12.90 12.27 25.05
N LEU A 193 -12.27 12.69 23.94
CA LEU A 193 -11.02 12.13 23.48
C LEU A 193 -9.83 12.93 24.00
N GLY A 194 -8.80 12.21 24.39
CA GLY A 194 -7.49 12.80 24.67
C GLY A 194 -6.77 13.19 23.36
N PRO A 195 -5.49 13.58 23.44
CA PRO A 195 -4.70 13.93 22.27
C PRO A 195 -4.60 12.75 21.30
N THR A 196 -4.55 13.07 19.99
CA THR A 196 -4.35 12.11 18.91
C THR A 196 -3.09 11.27 19.19
N ARG A 197 -3.17 9.99 18.95
CA ARG A 197 -2.06 9.05 19.12
C ARG A 197 -1.43 8.73 17.78
N ARG A 198 -0.17 8.25 17.80
CA ARG A 198 0.50 7.80 16.59
C ARG A 198 -0.31 6.67 15.95
N GLY A 199 -0.69 6.88 14.68
CA GLY A 199 -1.33 5.89 13.83
C GLY A 199 -0.34 4.82 13.33
N LEU A 200 -0.76 4.04 12.34
CA LEU A 200 0.10 3.12 11.60
C LEU A 200 0.36 3.67 10.21
N ARG A 201 1.60 3.52 9.73
CA ARG A 201 1.99 3.97 8.39
C ARG A 201 2.68 2.86 7.62
N LEU A 202 2.17 2.58 6.43
CA LEU A 202 2.78 1.71 5.43
C LEU A 202 3.11 2.54 4.20
N SER A 203 4.34 2.47 3.71
CA SER A 203 4.73 3.12 2.46
C SER A 203 5.20 2.09 1.43
N TYR A 204 4.89 2.35 0.16
CA TYR A 204 5.21 1.49 -0.97
C TYR A 204 5.76 2.31 -2.12
N ALA A 205 6.97 1.99 -2.56
CA ALA A 205 7.62 2.63 -3.69
C ALA A 205 8.43 1.62 -4.50
N THR A 206 7.97 1.36 -5.71
CA THR A 206 8.68 0.58 -6.73
C THR A 206 9.07 1.49 -7.88
N ASP A 207 9.99 1.04 -8.71
CA ASP A 207 10.34 1.69 -9.97
C ASP A 207 10.62 3.18 -9.83
N CYS A 208 11.61 3.52 -9.00
CA CYS A 208 11.94 4.92 -8.76
C CYS A 208 13.39 5.13 -8.32
N ARG A 209 13.85 6.37 -8.50
CA ARG A 209 15.10 6.85 -7.92
C ARG A 209 14.85 7.45 -6.53
N PRO A 210 15.83 7.36 -5.61
CA PRO A 210 15.75 8.07 -4.35
C PRO A 210 15.68 9.59 -4.62
N ALA A 211 14.82 10.25 -3.86
CA ALA A 211 14.62 11.70 -3.94
C ALA A 211 14.14 12.23 -2.58
N PRO A 212 14.40 13.51 -2.24
CA PRO A 212 13.92 14.10 -0.97
C PRO A 212 12.41 13.95 -0.76
N ALA A 213 11.61 14.15 -1.82
CA ALA A 213 10.15 14.01 -1.73
C ALA A 213 9.69 12.58 -1.41
N LEU A 214 10.43 11.55 -1.87
CA LEU A 214 10.17 10.17 -1.48
C LEU A 214 10.54 9.96 0.00
N GLY A 215 11.65 10.55 0.48
CA GLY A 215 12.03 10.52 1.88
C GLY A 215 10.95 11.09 2.80
N GLU A 216 10.33 12.21 2.41
CA GLU A 216 9.22 12.79 3.16
C GLU A 216 7.97 11.87 3.16
N LEU A 217 7.64 11.27 2.02
CA LEU A 217 6.50 10.35 1.93
C LEU A 217 6.64 9.15 2.87
N VAL A 218 7.84 8.56 2.94
CA VAL A 218 8.09 7.34 3.72
C VAL A 218 8.48 7.62 5.17
N ARG A 219 8.57 8.88 5.57
CA ARG A 219 8.98 9.31 6.91
C ARG A 219 8.18 8.59 8.00
N GLU A 220 8.91 8.02 8.98
CA GLU A 220 8.35 7.33 10.15
C GLU A 220 7.37 6.18 9.80
N SER A 221 7.50 5.57 8.62
CA SER A 221 6.71 4.40 8.27
C SER A 221 7.01 3.24 9.21
N ASP A 222 5.96 2.54 9.65
CA ASP A 222 6.11 1.28 10.39
C ASP A 222 6.67 0.18 9.47
N LEU A 223 6.27 0.22 8.19
CA LEU A 223 6.83 -0.62 7.14
C LEU A 223 7.00 0.21 5.86
N PHE A 224 8.18 0.17 5.29
CA PHE A 224 8.46 0.65 3.94
C PHE A 224 8.76 -0.55 3.03
N VAL A 225 7.96 -0.73 1.99
CA VAL A 225 8.20 -1.72 0.95
C VAL A 225 8.80 -0.99 -0.25
N ALA A 226 10.07 -1.23 -0.52
CA ALA A 226 10.83 -0.55 -1.56
C ALA A 226 11.31 -1.50 -2.64
N GLU A 227 11.54 -0.96 -3.85
CA GLU A 227 12.15 -1.76 -4.89
C GLU A 227 13.55 -2.28 -4.50
N GLY A 228 13.89 -3.42 -5.08
CA GLY A 228 15.18 -4.05 -4.98
C GLY A 228 15.60 -4.65 -6.31
N LEU A 229 15.34 -3.95 -7.43
CA LEU A 229 15.65 -4.47 -8.77
C LEU A 229 17.13 -4.81 -8.92
N TYR A 230 18.00 -4.02 -8.29
CA TYR A 230 19.43 -4.22 -8.24
C TYR A 230 19.88 -4.37 -6.77
N GLY A 231 20.39 -5.56 -6.41
CA GLY A 231 20.96 -5.79 -5.08
C GLY A 231 22.39 -5.27 -4.95
N ASP A 232 23.20 -5.47 -6.00
CA ASP A 232 24.62 -5.14 -6.05
C ASP A 232 24.84 -3.62 -6.11
N PRO A 233 25.53 -2.99 -5.13
CA PRO A 233 25.85 -1.57 -5.16
C PRO A 233 26.68 -1.15 -6.39
N ALA A 234 27.51 -2.04 -6.96
CA ALA A 234 28.27 -1.77 -8.17
C ALA A 234 27.36 -1.52 -9.39
N LYS A 235 26.09 -1.93 -9.33
CA LYS A 235 25.06 -1.68 -10.36
C LYS A 235 24.33 -0.34 -10.21
N GLN A 236 24.75 0.51 -9.27
CA GLN A 236 24.11 1.81 -9.05
C GLN A 236 24.06 2.69 -10.33
N PRO A 237 25.10 2.77 -11.19
CA PRO A 237 25.01 3.52 -12.44
C PRO A 237 23.95 2.98 -13.40
N ASP A 238 23.85 1.64 -13.51
CA ASP A 238 22.84 0.98 -14.34
C ASP A 238 21.42 1.22 -13.80
N ALA A 239 21.25 1.10 -12.47
CA ALA A 239 20.00 1.40 -11.79
C ALA A 239 19.57 2.86 -12.02
N ALA A 240 20.49 3.80 -11.85
CA ALA A 240 20.23 5.22 -12.07
C ALA A 240 19.81 5.51 -13.50
N ALA A 241 20.50 4.96 -14.50
CA ALA A 241 20.18 5.14 -15.92
C ALA A 241 18.79 4.60 -16.29
N LYS A 242 18.32 3.58 -15.59
CA LYS A 242 17.01 2.94 -15.81
C LYS A 242 15.90 3.45 -14.91
N GLY A 243 16.20 4.37 -13.98
CA GLY A 243 15.22 4.96 -13.07
C GLY A 243 14.87 4.07 -11.88
N HIS A 244 15.84 3.27 -11.39
CA HIS A 244 15.71 2.34 -10.27
C HIS A 244 16.72 2.62 -9.15
N MET A 245 16.57 1.94 -8.01
CA MET A 245 17.48 1.98 -6.86
C MET A 245 18.26 0.67 -6.71
N VAL A 246 19.42 0.75 -6.07
CA VAL A 246 20.10 -0.40 -5.46
C VAL A 246 19.69 -0.54 -3.99
N TYR A 247 19.91 -1.71 -3.38
CA TYR A 247 19.56 -1.96 -1.97
C TYR A 247 20.12 -0.93 -1.01
N THR A 248 21.36 -0.54 -1.19
CA THR A 248 22.03 0.43 -0.31
C THR A 248 21.41 1.83 -0.40
N GLU A 249 20.88 2.24 -1.55
CA GLU A 249 20.15 3.50 -1.70
C GLU A 249 18.81 3.47 -0.97
N ALA A 250 18.04 2.37 -1.11
CA ALA A 250 16.78 2.21 -0.39
C ALA A 250 16.98 2.09 1.12
N ALA A 251 18.05 1.42 1.57
CA ALA A 251 18.43 1.34 2.98
C ALA A 251 18.83 2.70 3.56
N ALA A 252 19.58 3.51 2.81
CA ALA A 252 19.93 4.88 3.22
C ALA A 252 18.68 5.76 3.36
N LEU A 253 17.77 5.69 2.39
CA LEU A 253 16.49 6.40 2.43
C LEU A 253 15.66 5.99 3.65
N ALA A 254 15.56 4.69 3.95
CA ALA A 254 14.83 4.17 5.11
C ALA A 254 15.42 4.68 6.44
N ARG A 255 16.75 4.69 6.56
CA ARG A 255 17.44 5.23 7.74
C ARG A 255 17.19 6.73 7.92
N GLU A 256 17.36 7.52 6.86
CA GLU A 256 17.18 8.98 6.90
C GLU A 256 15.72 9.37 7.19
N ALA A 257 14.76 8.59 6.69
CA ALA A 257 13.35 8.79 6.93
C ALA A 257 12.85 8.20 8.27
N ASN A 258 13.72 7.62 9.10
CA ASN A 258 13.37 6.99 10.38
C ASN A 258 12.27 5.92 10.24
N VAL A 259 12.37 5.10 9.21
CA VAL A 259 11.49 3.95 8.97
C VAL A 259 11.73 2.88 10.04
N ARG A 260 10.70 2.14 10.48
CA ARG A 260 10.88 1.06 11.47
C ARG A 260 11.36 -0.25 10.83
N GLU A 261 10.80 -0.63 9.68
CA GLU A 261 11.13 -1.85 8.95
C GLU A 261 11.13 -1.60 7.44
N LEU A 262 12.10 -2.16 6.72
CA LEU A 262 12.21 -2.10 5.26
C LEU A 262 12.09 -3.49 4.66
N TRP A 263 11.21 -3.68 3.67
CA TRP A 263 11.18 -4.86 2.81
C TRP A 263 11.62 -4.51 1.40
N PHE A 264 12.54 -5.29 0.85
CA PHE A 264 12.88 -5.22 -0.57
C PHE A 264 11.91 -6.05 -1.39
N THR A 265 11.53 -5.56 -2.55
CA THR A 265 10.65 -6.22 -3.54
C THR A 265 11.09 -5.89 -4.96
N HIS A 266 10.33 -6.29 -5.97
CA HIS A 266 10.53 -5.94 -7.38
C HIS A 266 11.92 -6.38 -7.91
N TYR A 267 12.29 -7.64 -7.68
CA TYR A 267 13.60 -8.16 -8.07
C TYR A 267 13.72 -8.40 -9.56
N SER A 268 14.87 -8.01 -10.13
CA SER A 268 15.26 -8.38 -11.50
C SER A 268 15.22 -9.89 -11.70
N PRO A 269 14.76 -10.38 -12.87
CA PRO A 269 14.90 -11.79 -13.23
C PRO A 269 16.35 -12.31 -13.18
N ALA A 270 17.32 -11.44 -13.42
CA ALA A 270 18.73 -11.78 -13.33
C ALA A 270 19.24 -11.96 -11.89
N MET A 271 18.51 -11.47 -10.90
CA MET A 271 18.84 -11.64 -9.48
C MET A 271 18.29 -12.98 -8.98
N LEU A 272 19.07 -14.02 -9.08
CA LEU A 272 18.68 -15.37 -8.66
C LEU A 272 18.57 -15.50 -7.15
N ASN A 273 19.48 -14.88 -6.40
CA ASN A 273 19.53 -14.91 -4.94
C ASN A 273 19.51 -13.48 -4.35
N PRO A 274 18.34 -12.92 -4.05
CA PRO A 274 18.23 -11.59 -3.43
C PRO A 274 18.96 -11.47 -2.07
N LYS A 275 19.16 -12.57 -1.33
CA LYS A 275 19.79 -12.55 -0.01
C LYS A 275 21.28 -12.21 -0.06
N GLU A 276 21.94 -12.40 -1.21
CA GLU A 276 23.36 -12.18 -1.41
C GLU A 276 23.79 -10.74 -1.06
N PHE A 277 22.95 -9.76 -1.39
CA PHE A 277 23.24 -8.32 -1.22
C PHE A 277 22.66 -7.73 0.07
N LEU A 278 21.91 -8.51 0.84
CA LEU A 278 21.29 -8.05 2.08
C LEU A 278 22.30 -7.58 3.15
N PRO A 279 23.47 -8.21 3.34
CA PRO A 279 24.44 -7.75 4.34
C PRO A 279 24.87 -6.30 4.16
N GLN A 280 25.14 -5.87 2.93
CA GLN A 280 25.54 -4.49 2.61
C GLN A 280 24.43 -3.45 2.92
N ALA A 281 23.18 -3.81 2.69
CA ALA A 281 22.05 -2.96 3.07
C ALA A 281 21.90 -2.87 4.60
N ARG A 282 22.16 -3.97 5.32
CA ARG A 282 22.08 -4.04 6.78
C ARG A 282 23.16 -3.24 7.50
N GLU A 283 24.31 -3.04 6.90
CA GLU A 283 25.34 -2.11 7.41
C GLU A 283 24.81 -0.67 7.47
N ILE A 284 23.86 -0.32 6.59
CA ILE A 284 23.25 1.02 6.51
C ILE A 284 21.98 1.10 7.36
N PHE A 285 21.11 0.10 7.25
CA PHE A 285 19.83 0.01 7.95
C PHE A 285 19.58 -1.44 8.37
N GLU A 286 19.80 -1.75 9.65
CA GLU A 286 19.79 -3.13 10.19
C GLU A 286 18.45 -3.84 9.97
N ASN A 287 17.33 -3.14 10.22
CA ASN A 287 15.98 -3.72 10.14
C ASN A 287 15.45 -3.77 8.70
N CYS A 288 16.24 -4.32 7.78
CA CYS A 288 15.82 -4.55 6.40
C CYS A 288 15.78 -6.04 6.06
N HIS A 289 14.83 -6.42 5.22
CA HIS A 289 14.50 -7.81 4.95
C HIS A 289 14.22 -8.04 3.47
N ILE A 290 14.54 -9.24 3.00
CA ILE A 290 14.13 -9.71 1.68
C ILE A 290 12.63 -9.98 1.69
N GLY A 291 11.90 -9.37 0.74
CA GLY A 291 10.55 -9.76 0.39
C GLY A 291 10.55 -11.08 -0.41
N HIS A 292 9.54 -11.86 -0.24
CA HIS A 292 9.27 -13.05 -1.04
C HIS A 292 7.77 -13.17 -1.25
N ASN A 293 7.36 -13.95 -2.24
CA ASN A 293 5.94 -14.20 -2.45
C ASN A 293 5.27 -14.64 -1.14
N LEU A 294 4.12 -14.07 -0.86
CA LEU A 294 3.30 -14.37 0.30
C LEU A 294 3.93 -14.02 1.66
N LYS A 295 4.96 -13.15 1.66
CA LYS A 295 5.46 -12.61 2.93
C LYS A 295 4.39 -11.74 3.58
N THR A 296 4.06 -12.02 4.84
CA THR A 296 3.02 -11.32 5.59
C THR A 296 3.54 -10.70 6.87
N THR A 297 2.89 -9.62 7.28
CA THR A 297 3.02 -9.05 8.63
C THR A 297 1.70 -8.39 9.04
N THR A 298 1.53 -8.17 10.34
CA THR A 298 0.43 -7.37 10.89
C THR A 298 1.01 -6.19 11.66
N LEU A 299 0.81 -4.98 11.15
CA LEU A 299 1.15 -3.77 11.87
C LEU A 299 0.11 -3.52 12.96
N ARG A 300 0.60 -3.28 14.18
CA ARG A 300 -0.23 -3.05 15.37
C ARG A 300 0.11 -1.72 15.99
N PHE A 301 -0.89 -1.07 16.59
CA PHE A 301 -0.65 0.12 17.39
C PHE A 301 0.24 -0.23 18.58
N ASP A 302 1.18 0.66 18.88
CA ASP A 302 1.96 0.55 20.13
C ASP A 302 1.02 0.59 21.34
N GLU A 303 1.21 -0.28 22.31
CA GLU A 303 0.34 -0.40 23.51
C GLU A 303 0.51 0.74 24.54
N LYS A 304 1.31 1.77 24.25
CA LYS A 304 1.59 2.88 25.17
C LYS A 304 0.56 4.00 25.13
#